data_c6840cd637089a1867c404d6e790fc96
#
_entry.id   c6840cd637089a1867c404d6e790fc96
#
_cell.length_a   1.000
_cell.length_b   1.000
_cell.length_c   1.000
_cell.angle_alpha   90.00
_cell.angle_beta   90.00
_cell.angle_gamma   90.00
#
_symmetry.space_group_name_H-M   'P 1'
#
loop_
_entity.id
_entity.type
_entity.pdbx_description
1 polymer ?
#
loop_
_entity_poly.entity_id
_entity_poly.type
_entity_poly.pdbx_seq_one_letter_code
_entity_poly.pdbx_strand_id
1 'polypeptide(L)'
;KGVSNALALVARMNNPHLDDDFHRFLVQYLHSTHKVPGLKDGTPLFKSLDMKLFEISLPEPTDDDKKGLKELLSAMEQFYAGMHSVGEGRHNYERNHFTLEIALSNNSDQFVFYTAVPSNKADLFEKQILGVHAHAKIVELPDDYNIFAEGGAIAASSAKLTKYDVYPIQMYD
;
A
#
# COMPACT_ATOMS: atom_id res chain seq x y z
N LYS A 1 -17.52 20.36 11.34
CA LYS A 1 -18.37 19.42 10.60
C LYS A 1 -17.69 19.24 9.24
N GLY A 2 -16.99 18.15 9.03
CA GLY A 2 -16.18 17.94 7.84
C GLY A 2 -15.92 16.44 7.65
N VAL A 3 -14.91 16.11 6.83
CA VAL A 3 -14.52 14.74 6.45
C VAL A 3 -14.42 13.80 7.65
N SER A 4 -13.82 14.21 8.77
CA SER A 4 -13.71 13.35 9.96
C SER A 4 -15.07 12.90 10.51
N ASN A 5 -16.11 13.75 10.44
CA ASN A 5 -17.45 13.37 10.87
C ASN A 5 -18.11 12.41 9.86
N ALA A 6 -17.85 12.61 8.56
CA ALA A 6 -18.36 11.72 7.51
C ALA A 6 -17.73 10.33 7.64
N LEU A 7 -16.41 10.24 7.81
CA LEU A 7 -15.70 8.99 8.07
C LEU A 7 -16.22 8.28 9.31
N ALA A 8 -16.42 9.01 10.43
CA ALA A 8 -16.98 8.44 11.64
C ALA A 8 -18.42 7.92 11.44
N LEU A 9 -19.20 8.55 10.57
CA LEU A 9 -20.55 8.09 10.24
C LEU A 9 -20.51 6.82 9.42
N VAL A 10 -19.69 6.79 8.36
CA VAL A 10 -19.53 5.63 7.47
C VAL A 10 -19.02 4.42 8.25
N ALA A 11 -17.99 4.60 9.10
CA ALA A 11 -17.47 3.53 9.95
C ALA A 11 -18.55 2.96 10.91
N ARG A 12 -19.49 3.80 11.39
CA ARG A 12 -20.62 3.35 12.24
C ARG A 12 -21.68 2.55 11.49
N MET A 13 -21.75 2.69 10.17
CA MET A 13 -22.66 1.89 9.33
C MET A 13 -22.23 0.43 9.23
N ASN A 14 -21.00 0.11 9.62
CA ASN A 14 -20.44 -1.25 9.62
C ASN A 14 -20.63 -1.96 8.28
N ASN A 15 -20.41 -1.22 7.21
CA ASN A 15 -20.48 -1.71 5.83
C ASN A 15 -19.11 -1.48 5.16
N PRO A 16 -18.25 -2.51 5.08
CA PRO A 16 -16.90 -2.38 4.53
C PRO A 16 -16.86 -1.91 3.07
N HIS A 17 -17.83 -2.34 2.26
CA HIS A 17 -17.95 -1.88 0.87
C HIS A 17 -18.14 -0.37 0.79
N LEU A 18 -19.05 0.17 1.61
CA LEU A 18 -19.33 1.60 1.64
C LEU A 18 -18.16 2.40 2.23
N ASP A 19 -17.48 1.85 3.23
CA ASP A 19 -16.31 2.49 3.86
C ASP A 19 -15.16 2.62 2.85
N ASP A 20 -14.90 1.57 2.09
CA ASP A 20 -13.90 1.53 1.04
C ASP A 20 -14.23 2.48 -0.12
N ASP A 21 -15.46 2.45 -0.64
CA ASP A 21 -15.92 3.37 -1.68
C ASP A 21 -15.83 4.83 -1.25
N PHE A 22 -16.15 5.12 0.01
CA PHE A 22 -16.07 6.48 0.53
C PHE A 22 -14.61 6.94 0.66
N HIS A 23 -13.71 6.06 1.10
CA HIS A 23 -12.28 6.33 1.15
C HIS A 23 -11.74 6.61 -0.26
N ARG A 24 -12.03 5.75 -1.23
CA ARG A 24 -11.67 5.91 -2.64
C ARG A 24 -12.16 7.25 -3.21
N PHE A 25 -13.41 7.60 -2.96
CA PHE A 25 -13.95 8.89 -3.36
C PHE A 25 -13.17 10.07 -2.77
N LEU A 26 -12.77 9.99 -1.50
CA LEU A 26 -11.99 11.06 -0.86
C LEU A 26 -10.60 11.20 -1.47
N VAL A 27 -9.94 10.09 -1.79
CA VAL A 27 -8.63 10.09 -2.49
C VAL A 27 -8.76 10.77 -3.85
N GLN A 28 -9.72 10.36 -4.66
CA GLN A 28 -9.97 10.96 -5.98
C GLN A 28 -10.31 12.46 -5.88
N TYR A 29 -11.15 12.81 -4.92
CA TYR A 29 -11.51 14.21 -4.68
C TYR A 29 -10.30 15.05 -4.28
N LEU A 30 -9.42 14.53 -3.43
CA LEU A 30 -8.18 15.19 -3.04
C LEU A 30 -7.26 15.39 -4.25
N HIS A 31 -7.07 14.36 -5.06
CA HIS A 31 -6.22 14.43 -6.25
C HIS A 31 -6.76 15.43 -7.29
N SER A 32 -8.08 15.53 -7.45
CA SER A 32 -8.70 16.44 -8.42
C SER A 32 -8.72 17.90 -7.97
N THR A 33 -8.95 18.16 -6.68
CA THR A 33 -9.16 19.51 -6.16
C THR A 33 -7.99 20.05 -5.35
N HIS A 34 -7.05 19.19 -4.97
CA HIS A 34 -5.92 19.46 -4.07
C HIS A 34 -6.34 19.97 -2.68
N LYS A 35 -7.63 19.98 -2.39
CA LYS A 35 -8.18 20.43 -1.10
C LYS A 35 -9.46 19.66 -0.76
N VAL A 36 -9.51 19.14 0.43
CA VAL A 36 -10.74 18.55 1.01
C VAL A 36 -11.23 19.46 2.13
N PRO A 37 -12.48 19.94 2.10
CA PRO A 37 -13.02 20.81 3.13
C PRO A 37 -12.91 20.19 4.54
N GLY A 38 -12.21 20.90 5.44
CA GLY A 38 -12.01 20.43 6.82
C GLY A 38 -10.80 19.49 7.01
N LEU A 39 -10.08 19.15 5.96
CA LEU A 39 -8.82 18.43 6.01
C LEU A 39 -7.66 19.43 5.93
N LYS A 40 -6.73 19.34 6.87
CA LYS A 40 -5.51 20.17 6.89
C LYS A 40 -4.35 19.38 6.32
N ASP A 41 -3.55 20.03 5.47
CA ASP A 41 -2.34 19.47 4.91
C ASP A 41 -1.39 18.99 6.02
N GLY A 42 -0.73 17.86 5.78
CA GLY A 42 0.24 17.28 6.71
C GLY A 42 -0.36 16.57 7.94
N THR A 43 -1.69 16.60 8.11
CA THR A 43 -2.33 15.79 9.16
C THR A 43 -2.23 14.29 8.85
N PRO A 44 -2.29 13.39 9.84
CA PRO A 44 -2.30 11.94 9.59
C PRO A 44 -3.37 11.51 8.59
N LEU A 45 -4.57 12.07 8.68
CA LEU A 45 -5.66 11.79 7.75
C LEU A 45 -5.33 12.30 6.33
N PHE A 46 -4.72 13.49 6.18
CA PHE A 46 -4.28 13.97 4.86
C PHE A 46 -3.26 13.01 4.26
N LYS A 47 -2.26 12.60 5.04
CA LYS A 47 -1.20 11.69 4.58
C LYS A 47 -1.72 10.31 4.17
N SER A 48 -2.79 9.83 4.81
CA SER A 48 -3.41 8.56 4.43
C SER A 48 -4.24 8.64 3.16
N LEU A 49 -4.66 9.84 2.76
CA LEU A 49 -5.41 10.10 1.53
C LEU A 49 -4.51 10.54 0.37
N ASP A 50 -3.38 11.19 0.66
CA ASP A 50 -2.41 11.65 -0.35
C ASP A 50 -1.45 10.52 -0.74
N MET A 51 -2.01 9.46 -1.30
CA MET A 51 -1.32 8.24 -1.72
C MET A 51 -1.56 7.99 -3.19
N LYS A 52 -0.58 7.37 -3.85
CA LYS A 52 -0.68 6.84 -5.21
C LYS A 52 -0.66 5.32 -5.16
N LEU A 53 -1.54 4.70 -5.91
CA LEU A 53 -1.61 3.25 -6.05
C LEU A 53 -0.88 2.80 -7.31
N PHE A 54 -0.04 1.79 -7.15
CA PHE A 54 0.68 1.15 -8.25
C PHE A 54 0.34 -0.33 -8.33
N GLU A 55 0.09 -0.80 -9.54
CA GLU A 55 0.09 -2.20 -9.88
C GLU A 55 1.48 -2.61 -10.38
N ILE A 56 2.01 -3.71 -9.84
CA ILE A 56 3.32 -4.23 -10.18
C ILE A 56 3.16 -5.61 -10.77
N SER A 57 3.62 -5.77 -12.00
CA SER A 57 3.73 -7.07 -12.66
C SER A 57 5.20 -7.46 -12.76
N LEU A 58 5.53 -8.64 -12.26
CA LEU A 58 6.86 -9.23 -12.41
C LEU A 58 6.87 -10.12 -13.65
N PRO A 59 7.93 -10.06 -14.47
CA PRO A 59 8.06 -10.97 -15.60
C PRO A 59 8.22 -12.41 -15.10
N GLU A 60 7.83 -13.36 -15.93
CA GLU A 60 8.12 -14.76 -15.65
C GLU A 60 9.65 -14.96 -15.58
N PRO A 61 10.16 -15.66 -14.57
CA PRO A 61 11.58 -15.91 -14.45
C PRO A 61 12.03 -16.78 -15.63
N THR A 62 13.07 -16.32 -16.33
CA THR A 62 13.75 -17.13 -17.36
C THR A 62 14.72 -18.10 -16.70
N ASP A 63 15.14 -19.14 -17.43
CA ASP A 63 16.08 -20.14 -16.89
C ASP A 63 17.42 -19.53 -16.45
N ASP A 64 17.80 -18.40 -17.04
CA ASP A 64 19.00 -17.63 -16.68
C ASP A 64 18.82 -16.77 -15.42
N ASP A 65 17.56 -16.53 -15.00
CA ASP A 65 17.20 -15.67 -13.85
C ASP A 65 17.00 -16.46 -12.54
N LYS A 66 17.42 -17.72 -12.47
CA LYS A 66 17.29 -18.55 -11.26
C LYS A 66 18.20 -18.07 -10.13
N LYS A 67 17.82 -16.95 -9.54
CA LYS A 67 18.47 -16.45 -8.32
C LYS A 67 18.17 -17.39 -7.16
N GLY A 68 19.21 -17.66 -6.35
CA GLY A 68 19.00 -18.40 -5.10
C GLY A 68 18.12 -17.62 -4.12
N LEU A 69 17.42 -18.33 -3.23
CA LEU A 69 16.57 -17.72 -2.20
C LEU A 69 17.32 -16.62 -1.42
N LYS A 70 18.56 -16.84 -1.07
CA LYS A 70 19.40 -15.87 -0.34
C LYS A 70 19.59 -14.56 -1.13
N GLU A 71 19.78 -14.66 -2.45
CA GLU A 71 19.95 -13.49 -3.32
C GLU A 71 18.65 -12.69 -3.44
N LEU A 72 17.50 -13.38 -3.57
CA LEU A 72 16.18 -12.75 -3.57
C LEU A 72 15.89 -12.03 -2.25
N LEU A 73 16.20 -12.66 -1.12
CA LEU A 73 16.04 -12.05 0.21
C LEU A 73 16.93 -10.82 0.37
N SER A 74 18.20 -10.88 -0.06
CA SER A 74 19.10 -9.73 -0.01
C SER A 74 18.62 -8.57 -0.87
N ALA A 75 18.02 -8.85 -2.03
CA ALA A 75 17.41 -7.85 -2.88
C ALA A 75 16.22 -7.17 -2.19
N MET A 76 15.36 -7.94 -1.52
CA MET A 76 14.24 -7.39 -0.74
C MET A 76 14.71 -6.59 0.48
N GLU A 77 15.77 -7.02 1.16
CA GLU A 77 16.38 -6.24 2.25
C GLU A 77 16.86 -4.87 1.75
N GLN A 78 17.48 -4.80 0.58
CA GLN A 78 17.89 -3.55 -0.05
C GLN A 78 16.71 -2.66 -0.40
N PHE A 79 15.64 -3.25 -0.94
CA PHE A 79 14.40 -2.53 -1.21
C PHE A 79 13.84 -1.89 0.08
N TYR A 80 13.68 -2.68 1.15
CA TYR A 80 13.18 -2.15 2.42
C TYR A 80 14.09 -1.08 3.03
N ALA A 81 15.41 -1.27 2.94
CA ALA A 81 16.37 -0.27 3.39
C ALA A 81 16.23 1.06 2.63
N GLY A 82 16.06 0.99 1.30
CA GLY A 82 15.80 2.16 0.46
C GLY A 82 14.47 2.83 0.80
N MET A 83 13.42 2.04 1.01
CA MET A 83 12.09 2.54 1.37
C MET A 83 11.99 3.05 2.81
N HIS A 84 12.95 2.74 3.68
CA HIS A 84 12.96 3.25 5.06
C HIS A 84 12.91 4.78 5.12
N SER A 85 13.45 5.47 4.11
CA SER A 85 13.40 6.93 4.02
C SER A 85 11.98 7.50 3.80
N VAL A 86 10.99 6.66 3.45
CA VAL A 86 9.58 7.06 3.39
C VAL A 86 9.06 7.40 4.79
N GLY A 87 9.53 6.70 5.81
CA GLY A 87 9.10 6.82 7.20
C GLY A 87 9.62 8.07 7.92
N GLU A 88 9.68 9.24 7.27
CA GLU A 88 10.08 10.48 7.90
C GLU A 88 9.02 10.95 8.93
N GLY A 89 9.47 11.34 10.13
CA GLY A 89 8.63 11.87 11.18
C GLY A 89 9.19 11.59 12.57
N ARG A 90 8.98 12.50 13.53
CA ARG A 90 9.48 12.38 14.92
C ARG A 90 8.64 11.42 15.76
N HIS A 91 7.36 11.28 15.44
CA HIS A 91 6.40 10.44 16.16
C HIS A 91 5.77 9.41 15.23
N ASN A 92 5.39 8.25 15.74
CA ASN A 92 4.83 7.14 14.94
C ASN A 92 3.59 7.55 14.14
N TYR A 93 2.74 8.43 14.67
CA TYR A 93 1.55 8.95 13.99
C TYR A 93 1.83 10.04 12.95
N GLU A 94 3.07 10.59 12.91
CA GLU A 94 3.51 11.56 11.92
C GLU A 94 4.25 10.90 10.76
N ARG A 95 4.63 9.63 10.90
CA ARG A 95 5.40 8.92 9.87
C ARG A 95 4.52 8.61 8.67
N ASN A 96 5.08 8.86 7.51
CA ASN A 96 4.53 8.30 6.28
C ASN A 96 4.68 6.77 6.31
N HIS A 97 3.83 6.09 5.58
CA HIS A 97 3.88 4.64 5.40
C HIS A 97 3.68 4.33 3.92
N PHE A 98 3.92 3.10 3.56
CA PHE A 98 3.54 2.51 2.29
C PHE A 98 2.95 1.13 2.55
N THR A 99 2.12 0.66 1.66
CA THR A 99 1.55 -0.68 1.72
C THR A 99 2.17 -1.57 0.67
N LEU A 100 2.26 -2.85 0.96
CA LEU A 100 2.57 -3.90 -0.01
C LEU A 100 1.45 -4.93 0.08
N GLU A 101 0.79 -5.18 -1.02
CA GLU A 101 -0.39 -6.01 -1.10
C GLU A 101 -0.20 -7.11 -2.14
N ILE A 102 -0.69 -8.29 -1.83
CA ILE A 102 -0.81 -9.39 -2.77
C ILE A 102 -2.29 -9.68 -2.89
N ALA A 103 -2.83 -9.51 -4.08
CA ALA A 103 -4.23 -9.73 -4.35
C ALA A 103 -4.42 -10.86 -5.37
N LEU A 104 -5.55 -11.52 -5.27
CA LEU A 104 -6.06 -12.45 -6.27
C LEU A 104 -7.34 -11.88 -6.83
N SER A 105 -7.36 -11.59 -8.13
CA SER A 105 -8.55 -11.07 -8.79
C SER A 105 -9.68 -12.11 -8.77
N ASN A 106 -10.91 -11.68 -8.53
CA ASN A 106 -12.10 -12.55 -8.50
C ASN A 106 -12.33 -13.37 -9.77
N ASN A 107 -11.75 -12.96 -10.90
CA ASN A 107 -11.92 -13.59 -12.19
C ASN A 107 -10.61 -14.10 -12.82
N SER A 108 -9.56 -14.22 -12.02
CA SER A 108 -8.24 -14.63 -12.48
C SER A 108 -7.54 -15.49 -11.43
N ASP A 109 -6.78 -16.47 -11.87
CA ASP A 109 -5.90 -17.27 -11.01
C ASP A 109 -4.52 -16.60 -10.86
N GLN A 110 -4.34 -15.38 -11.35
CA GLN A 110 -3.08 -14.65 -11.30
C GLN A 110 -3.00 -13.75 -10.07
N PHE A 111 -1.89 -13.84 -9.36
CA PHE A 111 -1.55 -12.91 -8.31
C PHE A 111 -1.13 -11.56 -8.90
N VAL A 112 -1.65 -10.51 -8.30
CA VAL A 112 -1.30 -9.12 -8.62
C VAL A 112 -0.71 -8.47 -7.38
N PHE A 113 0.33 -7.69 -7.55
CA PHE A 113 0.96 -6.93 -6.47
C PHE A 113 0.52 -5.49 -6.58
N TYR A 114 -0.04 -4.96 -5.48
CA TYR A 114 -0.38 -3.54 -5.37
C TYR A 114 0.47 -2.89 -4.28
N THR A 115 0.74 -1.62 -4.47
CA THR A 115 1.47 -0.81 -3.49
C THR A 115 0.89 0.59 -3.47
N ALA A 116 0.46 1.05 -2.30
CA ALA A 116 0.14 2.46 -2.10
C ALA A 116 1.31 3.15 -1.41
N VAL A 117 1.74 4.28 -1.99
CA VAL A 117 2.86 5.10 -1.49
C VAL A 117 2.47 6.56 -1.41
N PRO A 118 3.04 7.36 -0.48
CA PRO A 118 2.82 8.80 -0.46
C PRO A 118 3.16 9.42 -1.80
N SER A 119 2.29 10.32 -2.30
CA SER A 119 2.43 10.93 -3.63
C SER A 119 3.80 11.55 -3.87
N ASN A 120 4.40 12.16 -2.83
CA ASN A 120 5.73 12.76 -2.89
C ASN A 120 6.89 11.75 -2.84
N LYS A 121 6.61 10.46 -2.70
CA LYS A 121 7.59 9.36 -2.65
C LYS A 121 7.44 8.35 -3.80
N ALA A 122 6.52 8.61 -4.71
CA ALA A 122 6.24 7.74 -5.87
C ALA A 122 7.50 7.46 -6.70
N ASP A 123 8.24 8.50 -7.07
CA ASP A 123 9.49 8.36 -7.86
C ASP A 123 10.57 7.56 -7.13
N LEU A 124 10.65 7.70 -5.81
CA LEU A 124 11.58 6.92 -4.99
C LEU A 124 11.20 5.44 -5.04
N PHE A 125 9.92 5.14 -4.85
CA PHE A 125 9.39 3.79 -4.89
C PHE A 125 9.68 3.11 -6.24
N GLU A 126 9.35 3.74 -7.35
CA GLU A 126 9.60 3.21 -8.70
C GLU A 126 11.07 2.86 -8.90
N LYS A 127 11.99 3.78 -8.50
CA LYS A 127 13.42 3.55 -8.60
C LYS A 127 13.90 2.40 -7.73
N GLN A 128 13.34 2.22 -6.53
CA GLN A 128 13.69 1.13 -5.64
C GLN A 128 13.22 -0.22 -6.19
N ILE A 129 12.00 -0.31 -6.71
CA ILE A 129 11.49 -1.54 -7.35
C ILE A 129 12.32 -1.88 -8.58
N LEU A 130 12.58 -0.92 -9.47
CA LEU A 130 13.37 -1.17 -10.69
C LEU A 130 14.84 -1.49 -10.38
N GLY A 131 15.37 -1.02 -9.25
CA GLY A 131 16.71 -1.40 -8.78
C GLY A 131 16.80 -2.86 -8.36
N VAL A 132 15.72 -3.45 -7.87
CA VAL A 132 15.64 -4.86 -7.46
C VAL A 132 15.14 -5.75 -8.60
N HIS A 133 14.15 -5.29 -9.34
CA HIS A 133 13.48 -5.97 -10.43
C HIS A 133 13.50 -5.10 -11.69
N ALA A 134 14.61 -5.09 -12.40
CA ALA A 134 14.84 -4.21 -13.55
C ALA A 134 13.79 -4.35 -14.68
N HIS A 135 13.13 -5.51 -14.77
CA HIS A 135 12.11 -5.81 -15.77
C HIS A 135 10.68 -5.77 -15.21
N ALA A 136 10.49 -5.29 -13.97
CA ALA A 136 9.15 -5.09 -13.43
C ALA A 136 8.39 -4.04 -14.23
N LYS A 137 7.12 -4.30 -14.50
CA LYS A 137 6.21 -3.32 -15.06
C LYS A 137 5.47 -2.67 -13.90
N ILE A 138 5.54 -1.35 -13.80
CA ILE A 138 4.89 -0.54 -12.78
C ILE A 138 3.87 0.35 -13.48
N VAL A 139 2.63 0.29 -13.04
CA VAL A 139 1.53 1.09 -13.60
C VAL A 139 0.85 1.84 -12.47
N GLU A 140 0.85 3.18 -12.54
CA GLU A 140 0.04 4.00 -11.63
C GLU A 140 -1.44 3.81 -11.98
N LEU A 141 -2.23 3.44 -10.99
CA LEU A 141 -3.67 3.30 -11.15
C LEU A 141 -4.34 4.62 -10.74
N PRO A 142 -5.19 5.19 -11.63
CA PRO A 142 -5.90 6.43 -11.34
C PRO A 142 -7.03 6.23 -10.32
N ASP A 143 -7.42 5.01 -10.08
CA ASP A 143 -8.51 4.61 -9.23
C ASP A 143 -8.12 3.38 -8.41
N ASP A 144 -8.65 3.29 -7.20
CA ASP A 144 -8.50 2.14 -6.33
C ASP A 144 -9.50 1.03 -6.72
N TYR A 145 -9.26 -0.18 -6.22
CA TYR A 145 -10.15 -1.32 -6.41
C TYR A 145 -10.89 -1.62 -5.09
N ASN A 146 -12.16 -1.99 -5.18
CA ASN A 146 -12.94 -2.43 -4.05
C ASN A 146 -13.06 -3.96 -4.07
N ILE A 147 -12.42 -4.63 -3.10
CA ILE A 147 -12.46 -6.09 -2.97
C ILE A 147 -13.74 -6.59 -2.30
N PHE A 148 -14.49 -5.71 -1.67
CA PHE A 148 -15.70 -6.06 -0.95
C PHE A 148 -16.89 -6.11 -1.91
N ALA A 149 -17.66 -7.18 -1.87
CA ALA A 149 -18.90 -7.30 -2.63
C ALA A 149 -20.10 -6.92 -1.74
N GLU A 150 -21.04 -6.17 -2.28
CA GLU A 150 -22.28 -5.83 -1.57
C GLU A 150 -23.05 -7.11 -1.20
N GLY A 151 -23.36 -7.26 0.09
CA GLY A 151 -24.02 -8.46 0.62
C GLY A 151 -23.15 -9.73 0.69
N GLY A 152 -21.86 -9.63 0.37
CA GLY A 152 -20.91 -10.73 0.47
C GLY A 152 -20.51 -11.04 1.93
N ALA A 153 -20.00 -12.26 2.16
CA ALA A 153 -19.38 -12.61 3.44
C ALA A 153 -17.93 -12.13 3.47
N ILE A 154 -17.53 -11.51 4.58
CA ILE A 154 -16.19 -10.97 4.77
C ILE A 154 -15.54 -11.66 5.96
N ALA A 155 -14.28 -12.07 5.80
CA ALA A 155 -13.43 -12.54 6.88
C ALA A 155 -12.08 -11.80 6.80
N ALA A 156 -11.59 -11.36 7.94
CA ALA A 156 -10.30 -10.70 8.05
C ALA A 156 -9.54 -11.20 9.28
N SER A 157 -8.22 -11.18 9.20
CA SER A 157 -7.35 -11.44 10.33
C SER A 157 -6.14 -10.52 10.27
N SER A 158 -5.52 -10.28 11.43
CA SER A 158 -4.29 -9.52 11.52
C SER A 158 -3.21 -10.35 12.20
N ALA A 159 -1.97 -10.20 11.72
CA ALA A 159 -0.80 -10.79 12.35
C ALA A 159 0.11 -9.68 12.90
N LYS A 160 0.68 -9.93 14.07
CA LYS A 160 1.67 -9.03 14.69
C LYS A 160 2.77 -9.85 15.35
N LEU A 161 3.93 -9.27 15.47
CA LEU A 161 5.02 -9.90 16.19
C LEU A 161 4.66 -10.02 17.68
N THR A 162 4.93 -11.19 18.27
CA THR A 162 4.77 -11.43 19.72
C THR A 162 5.97 -10.93 20.53
N LYS A 163 7.11 -10.76 19.88
CA LYS A 163 8.34 -10.22 20.44
C LYS A 163 8.69 -8.90 19.75
N TYR A 164 9.68 -8.21 20.26
CA TYR A 164 10.20 -7.00 19.63
C TYR A 164 10.74 -7.31 18.21
N ASP A 165 10.58 -6.37 17.31
CA ASP A 165 10.99 -6.43 15.91
C ASP A 165 12.50 -6.63 15.67
N VAL A 166 13.31 -6.41 16.69
CA VAL A 166 14.75 -6.73 16.68
C VAL A 166 15.04 -8.24 16.60
N TYR A 167 14.06 -9.09 16.93
CA TYR A 167 14.24 -10.55 16.83
C TYR A 167 13.81 -11.04 15.45
N PRO A 168 14.62 -11.92 14.81
CA PRO A 168 14.24 -12.49 13.52
C PRO A 168 12.99 -13.35 13.64
N ILE A 169 12.13 -13.31 12.62
CA ILE A 169 10.93 -14.16 12.53
C ILE A 169 11.35 -15.60 12.24
N GLN A 170 12.31 -15.78 11.36
CA GLN A 170 12.90 -17.05 10.96
C GLN A 170 14.36 -16.86 10.61
N MET A 171 15.19 -17.84 10.96
CA MET A 171 16.57 -17.93 10.49
C MET A 171 16.61 -18.76 9.22
N TYR A 172 17.37 -18.31 8.24
CA TYR A 172 17.63 -19.02 7.00
C TYR A 172 19.05 -19.60 7.07
N ASP A 173 19.16 -20.91 6.94
CA ASP A 173 20.44 -21.61 6.86
C ASP A 173 21.02 -21.50 5.44
#